data_d515e4de67d7a03054e79ffdbb8d9a6a
#
_entry.id   d515e4de67d7a03054e79ffdbb8d9a6a
#
_cell.length_a   1.000
_cell.length_b   1.000
_cell.length_c   1.000
_cell.angle_alpha   90.00
_cell.angle_beta   90.00
_cell.angle_gamma   90.00
#
_symmetry.space_group_name_H-M   'P 1'
#
loop_
_entity.id
_entity.type
_entity.pdbx_description
1 polymer ?
#
loop_
_entity_poly.entity_id
_entity_poly.type
_entity_poly.pdbx_seq_one_letter_code
_entity_poly.pdbx_strand_id
1 'polypeptide(L)'
;SERVKSAIEISLLEDGCEAEQTIVAGGRQAADPHMTGTGPLDADSPIVIDIFPRSKAGRYYADMTRTVLRGEASSEVLEMYRAVLLAQDRGLAAVSAGASGRAVHEEVCQAFSEMGYREREGSGFIHSTGHGVGLQVHEKPSLSEVGGELAAGHVVTVEPGL
;
A
#
# COMPACT_ATOMS: atom_id res chain seq x y z
N SER A 1 -16.39 -6.32 -6.88
CA SER A 1 -14.93 -6.49 -6.99
C SER A 1 -14.50 -6.82 -8.41
N GLU A 2 -14.93 -7.92 -8.99
CA GLU A 2 -14.47 -8.47 -10.28
C GLU A 2 -14.65 -7.50 -11.46
N ARG A 3 -15.81 -6.82 -11.52
CA ARG A 3 -16.06 -5.82 -12.57
C ARG A 3 -15.13 -4.62 -12.50
N VAL A 4 -14.76 -4.20 -11.29
CA VAL A 4 -13.82 -3.07 -11.09
C VAL A 4 -12.41 -3.51 -11.50
N LYS A 5 -11.98 -4.71 -11.10
CA LYS A 5 -10.70 -5.28 -11.54
C LYS A 5 -10.61 -5.32 -13.06
N SER A 6 -11.61 -5.91 -13.71
CA SER A 6 -11.63 -6.00 -15.19
C SER A 6 -11.54 -4.62 -15.85
N ALA A 7 -12.23 -3.61 -15.31
CA ALA A 7 -12.16 -2.26 -15.86
C ALA A 7 -10.75 -1.65 -15.72
N ILE A 8 -10.10 -1.84 -14.56
CA ILE A 8 -8.72 -1.40 -14.33
C ILE A 8 -7.75 -2.11 -15.27
N GLU A 9 -7.83 -3.44 -15.36
CA GLU A 9 -6.94 -4.26 -16.17
C GLU A 9 -7.07 -3.95 -17.67
N ILE A 10 -8.28 -3.71 -18.16
CA ILE A 10 -8.52 -3.28 -19.54
C ILE A 10 -7.86 -1.92 -19.80
N SER A 11 -8.05 -0.94 -18.90
CA SER A 11 -7.44 0.38 -19.06
C SER A 11 -5.90 0.31 -19.05
N LEU A 12 -5.32 -0.46 -18.15
CA LEU A 12 -3.87 -0.67 -18.09
C LEU A 12 -3.34 -1.36 -19.36
N LEU A 13 -4.09 -2.32 -19.89
CA LEU A 13 -3.73 -3.00 -21.14
C LEU A 13 -3.75 -2.06 -22.34
N GLU A 14 -4.74 -1.17 -22.43
CA GLU A 14 -4.85 -0.12 -23.45
C GLU A 14 -3.69 0.86 -23.38
N ASP A 15 -3.20 1.17 -22.17
CA ASP A 15 -2.03 2.01 -21.93
C ASP A 15 -0.68 1.29 -22.09
N GLY A 16 -0.69 0.08 -22.60
CA GLY A 16 0.53 -0.70 -22.88
C GLY A 16 1.19 -1.31 -21.66
N CYS A 17 0.42 -1.53 -20.60
CA CYS A 17 0.86 -2.22 -19.40
C CYS A 17 0.33 -3.66 -19.34
N GLU A 18 0.96 -4.48 -18.54
CA GLU A 18 0.45 -5.76 -18.05
C GLU A 18 0.02 -5.54 -16.60
N ALA A 19 -1.14 -6.06 -16.22
CA ALA A 19 -1.61 -6.06 -14.83
C ALA A 19 -1.95 -7.50 -14.44
N GLU A 20 -1.33 -7.97 -13.38
CA GLU A 20 -1.61 -9.27 -12.79
C GLU A 20 -2.05 -9.05 -11.34
N GLN A 21 -3.04 -9.82 -10.89
CA GLN A 21 -3.46 -9.86 -9.48
C GLN A 21 -3.93 -8.51 -8.90
N THR A 22 -4.52 -7.64 -9.69
CA THR A 22 -5.16 -6.40 -9.20
C THR A 22 -6.02 -6.68 -7.97
N ILE A 23 -5.79 -5.94 -6.89
CA ILE A 23 -6.56 -6.04 -5.64
C ILE A 23 -7.70 -5.01 -5.69
N VAL A 24 -8.92 -5.47 -5.42
CA VAL A 24 -10.09 -4.62 -5.15
C VAL A 24 -10.86 -5.26 -4.01
N ALA A 25 -10.44 -5.01 -2.80
CA ALA A 25 -10.95 -5.62 -1.58
C ALA A 25 -11.84 -4.63 -0.81
N GLY A 26 -13.08 -5.03 -0.50
CA GLY A 26 -14.05 -4.20 0.23
C GLY A 26 -14.31 -4.69 1.64
N GLY A 27 -14.53 -3.77 2.57
CA GLY A 27 -14.92 -4.05 3.94
C GLY A 27 -13.93 -4.98 4.65
N ARG A 28 -14.43 -6.07 5.20
CA ARG A 28 -13.61 -7.04 5.95
C ARG A 28 -12.49 -7.69 5.12
N GLN A 29 -12.68 -7.78 3.80
CA GLN A 29 -11.63 -8.32 2.93
C GLN A 29 -10.43 -7.37 2.83
N ALA A 30 -10.65 -6.06 2.98
CA ALA A 30 -9.59 -5.05 2.96
C ALA A 30 -8.65 -5.12 4.18
N ALA A 31 -9.00 -5.85 5.23
CA ALA A 31 -8.14 -6.06 6.39
C ALA A 31 -7.02 -7.10 6.15
N ASP A 32 -7.08 -7.85 5.06
CA ASP A 32 -6.02 -8.76 4.64
C ASP A 32 -5.31 -8.16 3.41
N PRO A 33 -4.04 -7.73 3.54
CA PRO A 33 -3.31 -7.07 2.46
C PRO A 33 -3.10 -7.96 1.22
N HIS A 34 -3.24 -9.28 1.35
CA HIS A 34 -3.11 -10.22 0.23
C HIS A 34 -4.46 -10.68 -0.36
N MET A 35 -5.56 -10.24 0.21
CA MET A 35 -6.89 -10.57 -0.29
C MET A 35 -7.20 -9.80 -1.58
N THR A 36 -7.25 -10.50 -2.70
CA THR A 36 -7.54 -9.86 -4.00
C THR A 36 -8.95 -9.26 -4.10
N GLY A 37 -9.83 -9.63 -3.20
CA GLY A 37 -11.23 -9.19 -3.15
C GLY A 37 -12.15 -9.98 -4.08
N THR A 38 -13.37 -10.24 -3.64
CA THR A 38 -14.42 -10.94 -4.40
C THR A 38 -15.80 -10.41 -4.03
N GLY A 39 -16.75 -10.53 -4.96
CA GLY A 39 -18.15 -10.24 -4.71
C GLY A 39 -18.52 -8.75 -4.68
N PRO A 40 -19.66 -8.41 -4.08
CA PRO A 40 -20.15 -7.03 -4.00
C PRO A 40 -19.21 -6.13 -3.21
N LEU A 41 -19.19 -4.85 -3.57
CA LEU A 41 -18.54 -3.77 -2.82
C LEU A 41 -19.65 -2.97 -2.13
N ASP A 42 -19.71 -3.08 -0.81
CA ASP A 42 -20.74 -2.47 -0.01
C ASP A 42 -20.56 -0.94 0.07
N ALA A 43 -21.67 -0.20 0.19
CA ALA A 43 -21.62 1.22 0.51
C ALA A 43 -21.15 1.40 1.97
N ASP A 44 -20.67 2.61 2.28
CA ASP A 44 -20.25 3.03 3.62
C ASP A 44 -19.10 2.18 4.23
N SER A 45 -18.41 1.44 3.35
CA SER A 45 -17.32 0.55 3.73
C SER A 45 -16.06 0.87 2.90
N PRO A 46 -14.86 0.85 3.48
CA PRO A 46 -13.63 1.11 2.74
C PRO A 46 -13.39 0.04 1.67
N ILE A 47 -12.88 0.49 0.55
CA ILE A 47 -12.46 -0.36 -0.57
C ILE A 47 -11.00 -0.05 -0.84
N VAL A 48 -10.13 -1.01 -0.64
CA VAL A 48 -8.71 -0.92 -1.01
C VAL A 48 -8.56 -1.37 -2.45
N ILE A 49 -7.98 -0.50 -3.26
CA ILE A 49 -7.61 -0.76 -4.65
C ILE A 49 -6.10 -0.70 -4.71
N ASP A 50 -5.48 -1.81 -5.07
CA ASP A 50 -4.04 -1.91 -5.20
C ASP A 50 -3.68 -2.44 -6.59
N ILE A 51 -2.84 -1.69 -7.30
CA ILE A 51 -2.44 -1.95 -8.67
C ILE A 51 -0.92 -1.89 -8.81
N PHE A 52 -0.35 -2.89 -9.42
CA PHE A 52 1.09 -2.97 -9.69
C PHE A 52 1.36 -3.36 -11.14
N PRO A 53 1.04 -2.45 -12.10
CA PRO A 53 1.21 -2.71 -13.52
C PRO A 53 2.66 -2.73 -13.93
N ARG A 54 2.99 -3.55 -14.92
CA ARG A 54 4.29 -3.58 -15.57
C ARG A 54 4.23 -3.01 -16.98
N SER A 55 5.06 -2.03 -17.29
CA SER A 55 5.20 -1.53 -18.66
C SER A 55 5.70 -2.61 -19.62
N LYS A 56 4.99 -2.84 -20.72
CA LYS A 56 5.43 -3.77 -21.77
C LYS A 56 6.71 -3.30 -22.46
N ALA A 57 6.86 -1.99 -22.65
CA ALA A 57 8.02 -1.40 -23.32
C ALA A 57 9.24 -1.35 -22.40
N GLY A 58 9.11 -0.78 -21.20
CA GLY A 58 10.20 -0.56 -20.26
C GLY A 58 10.47 -1.73 -19.33
N ARG A 59 9.52 -2.64 -19.17
CA ARG A 59 9.55 -3.81 -18.27
C ARG A 59 9.61 -3.46 -16.79
N TYR A 60 9.52 -2.19 -16.42
CA TYR A 60 9.45 -1.74 -15.04
C TYR A 60 8.04 -1.82 -14.49
N TYR A 61 7.96 -2.17 -13.22
CA TYR A 61 6.73 -2.10 -12.43
C TYR A 61 6.51 -0.69 -11.89
N ALA A 62 5.25 -0.34 -11.73
CA ALA A 62 4.76 0.68 -10.81
C ALA A 62 3.95 -0.02 -9.72
N ASP A 63 3.74 0.68 -8.61
CA ASP A 63 2.98 0.16 -7.49
C ASP A 63 2.20 1.30 -6.82
N MET A 64 0.88 1.12 -6.67
CA MET A 64 0.03 2.18 -6.14
C MET A 64 -1.24 1.64 -5.49
N THR A 65 -1.40 1.93 -4.22
CA THR A 65 -2.63 1.65 -3.45
C THR A 65 -3.45 2.91 -3.23
N ARG A 66 -4.77 2.79 -3.32
CA ARG A 66 -5.74 3.82 -2.95
C ARG A 66 -6.90 3.21 -2.19
N THR A 67 -7.28 3.86 -1.10
CA THR A 67 -8.52 3.53 -0.37
C THR A 67 -9.60 4.50 -0.78
N VAL A 68 -10.72 3.97 -1.23
CA VAL A 68 -11.92 4.73 -1.63
C VAL A 68 -13.12 4.25 -0.84
N LEU A 69 -14.16 5.09 -0.81
CA LEU A 69 -15.42 4.74 -0.16
C LEU A 69 -16.57 5.32 -0.97
N ARG A 70 -17.63 4.55 -1.11
CA ARG A 70 -18.90 5.00 -1.71
C ARG A 70 -19.94 5.18 -0.61
N GLY A 71 -20.36 6.42 -0.36
CA GLY A 71 -21.28 6.77 0.72
C GLY A 71 -20.58 7.55 1.82
N GLU A 72 -20.90 7.28 3.09
CA GLU A 72 -20.39 8.00 4.25
C GLU A 72 -19.49 7.11 5.10
N ALA A 73 -18.30 7.61 5.41
CA ALA A 73 -17.38 6.93 6.30
C ALA A 73 -17.80 7.08 7.76
N SER A 74 -17.70 6.01 8.54
CA SER A 74 -17.82 6.11 9.99
C SER A 74 -16.67 6.94 10.58
N SER A 75 -16.85 7.48 11.79
CA SER A 75 -15.79 8.20 12.50
C SER A 75 -14.53 7.34 12.68
N GLU A 76 -14.72 6.07 12.99
CA GLU A 76 -13.64 5.10 13.17
C GLU A 76 -12.81 4.92 11.89
N VAL A 77 -13.47 4.72 10.73
CA VAL A 77 -12.79 4.62 9.43
C VAL A 77 -12.04 5.92 9.10
N LEU A 78 -12.63 7.07 9.39
CA LEU A 78 -11.97 8.37 9.17
C LEU A 78 -10.74 8.55 10.08
N GLU A 79 -10.79 8.10 11.33
CA GLU A 79 -9.67 8.13 12.26
C GLU A 79 -8.54 7.22 11.78
N MET A 80 -8.83 5.99 11.39
CA MET A 80 -7.87 5.07 10.80
C MET A 80 -7.21 5.65 9.53
N TYR A 81 -8.02 6.20 8.62
CA TYR A 81 -7.52 6.81 7.40
C TYR A 81 -6.55 7.97 7.68
N ARG A 82 -6.88 8.85 8.64
CA ARG A 82 -5.99 9.94 9.06
C ARG A 82 -4.72 9.43 9.68
N ALA A 83 -4.79 8.36 10.46
CA ALA A 83 -3.62 7.72 11.04
C ALA A 83 -2.68 7.17 9.96
N VAL A 84 -3.22 6.50 8.95
CA VAL A 84 -2.44 6.00 7.81
C VAL A 84 -1.78 7.14 7.04
N LEU A 85 -2.51 8.23 6.75
CA LEU A 85 -1.95 9.40 6.07
C LEU A 85 -0.79 10.02 6.85
N LEU A 86 -0.94 10.21 8.17
CA LEU A 86 0.13 10.76 8.99
C LEU A 86 1.35 9.84 9.03
N ALA A 87 1.14 8.53 9.15
CA ALA A 87 2.22 7.55 9.14
C ALA A 87 2.94 7.53 7.77
N GLN A 88 2.20 7.64 6.67
CA GLN A 88 2.75 7.74 5.33
C GLN A 88 3.59 9.01 5.16
N ASP A 89 3.08 10.16 5.60
CA ASP A 89 3.81 11.44 5.53
C ASP A 89 5.15 11.37 6.29
N ARG A 90 5.18 10.75 7.49
CA ARG A 90 6.42 10.54 8.24
C ARG A 90 7.37 9.60 7.51
N GLY A 91 6.86 8.50 6.97
CA GLY A 91 7.64 7.57 6.17
C GLY A 91 8.27 8.25 4.95
N LEU A 92 7.48 9.00 4.19
CA LEU A 92 7.95 9.77 3.03
C LEU A 92 9.03 10.79 3.41
N ALA A 93 8.85 11.51 4.52
CA ALA A 93 9.83 12.48 5.02
C ALA A 93 11.16 11.83 5.45
N ALA A 94 11.13 10.58 5.90
CA ALA A 94 12.32 9.84 6.32
C ALA A 94 13.09 9.19 5.14
N VAL A 95 12.47 9.05 3.96
CA VAL A 95 13.13 8.48 2.77
C VAL A 95 14.13 9.47 2.20
N SER A 96 15.40 9.11 2.25
CA SER A 96 16.49 9.88 1.63
C SER A 96 17.69 8.97 1.34
N ALA A 97 18.56 9.40 0.42
CA ALA A 97 19.81 8.67 0.17
C ALA A 97 20.67 8.64 1.44
N GLY A 98 21.16 7.46 1.82
CA GLY A 98 21.92 7.20 3.04
C GLY A 98 21.02 6.86 4.24
N ALA A 99 19.71 7.04 4.17
CA ALA A 99 18.82 6.59 5.23
C ALA A 99 18.76 5.05 5.28
N SER A 100 18.45 4.51 6.46
CA SER A 100 18.16 3.09 6.61
C SER A 100 16.68 2.81 6.36
N GLY A 101 16.36 1.82 5.54
CA GLY A 101 14.99 1.35 5.37
C GLY A 101 14.34 0.91 6.69
N ARG A 102 15.15 0.42 7.63
CA ARG A 102 14.72 0.14 9.00
C ARG A 102 14.29 1.42 9.72
N ALA A 103 15.08 2.50 9.65
CA ALA A 103 14.73 3.78 10.30
C ALA A 103 13.43 4.36 9.73
N VAL A 104 13.20 4.25 8.42
CA VAL A 104 11.93 4.65 7.79
C VAL A 104 10.75 3.84 8.35
N HIS A 105 10.92 2.53 8.50
CA HIS A 105 9.90 1.66 9.07
C HIS A 105 9.62 2.00 10.55
N GLU A 106 10.65 2.25 11.34
CA GLU A 106 10.52 2.66 12.74
C GLU A 106 9.74 3.97 12.90
N GLU A 107 9.95 4.96 12.02
CA GLU A 107 9.17 6.22 12.01
C GLU A 107 7.67 5.98 11.75
N VAL A 108 7.33 5.09 10.83
CA VAL A 108 5.94 4.72 10.55
C VAL A 108 5.31 3.99 11.74
N CYS A 109 6.01 3.02 12.31
CA CYS A 109 5.56 2.30 13.51
C CYS A 109 5.35 3.24 14.70
N GLN A 110 6.25 4.20 14.89
CA GLN A 110 6.13 5.21 15.93
C GLN A 110 4.89 6.09 15.72
N ALA A 111 4.63 6.54 14.47
CA ALA A 111 3.45 7.32 14.15
C ALA A 111 2.17 6.58 14.54
N PHE A 112 2.03 5.32 14.17
CA PHE A 112 0.88 4.51 14.55
C PHE A 112 0.77 4.31 16.06
N SER A 113 1.89 4.07 16.75
CA SER A 113 1.91 3.90 18.21
C SER A 113 1.45 5.15 18.94
N GLU A 114 1.86 6.35 18.51
CA GLU A 114 1.44 7.64 19.08
C GLU A 114 -0.06 7.89 18.94
N MET A 115 -0.68 7.35 17.88
CA MET A 115 -2.11 7.43 17.63
C MET A 115 -2.92 6.27 18.24
N GLY A 116 -2.26 5.39 19.01
CA GLY A 116 -2.91 4.27 19.70
C GLY A 116 -3.06 2.99 18.86
N TYR A 117 -2.59 2.99 17.62
CA TYR A 117 -2.57 1.80 16.76
C TYR A 117 -1.25 1.04 16.95
N ARG A 118 -1.23 0.18 17.95
CA ARG A 118 -0.08 -0.69 18.20
C ARG A 118 -0.33 -2.05 17.58
N GLU A 119 0.73 -2.64 17.07
CA GLU A 119 0.69 -4.03 16.64
C GLU A 119 0.19 -4.91 17.78
N ARG A 120 -0.83 -5.68 17.50
CA ARG A 120 -1.36 -6.75 18.34
C ARG A 120 -1.57 -7.96 17.45
N GLU A 121 -1.63 -9.13 18.02
CA GLU A 121 -1.87 -10.36 17.28
C GLU A 121 -3.08 -10.23 16.32
N GLY A 122 -2.80 -10.15 15.01
CA GLY A 122 -3.78 -10.03 13.95
C GLY A 122 -4.45 -8.64 13.79
N SER A 123 -3.88 -7.57 14.36
CA SER A 123 -4.41 -6.21 14.19
C SER A 123 -3.34 -5.13 14.29
N GLY A 124 -3.61 -3.95 13.75
CA GLY A 124 -2.67 -2.84 13.68
C GLY A 124 -1.82 -2.92 12.42
N PHE A 125 -0.66 -2.28 12.42
CA PHE A 125 0.28 -2.29 11.31
C PHE A 125 1.12 -3.58 11.36
N ILE A 126 0.78 -4.56 10.54
CA ILE A 126 1.30 -5.95 10.60
C ILE A 126 2.23 -6.33 9.44
N HIS A 127 2.60 -5.37 8.58
CA HIS A 127 3.46 -5.62 7.42
C HIS A 127 4.59 -4.59 7.31
N SER A 128 5.49 -4.74 6.35
CA SER A 128 6.54 -3.76 6.09
C SER A 128 5.95 -2.43 5.62
N THR A 129 6.70 -1.34 5.82
CA THR A 129 6.32 -0.01 5.32
C THR A 129 6.36 0.07 3.80
N GLY A 130 7.18 -0.78 3.17
CA GLY A 130 7.32 -0.81 1.73
C GLY A 130 8.55 -1.57 1.27
N HIS A 131 8.80 -1.51 -0.02
CA HIS A 131 9.85 -2.26 -0.71
C HIS A 131 10.38 -1.50 -1.92
N GLY A 132 11.51 -1.94 -2.47
CA GLY A 132 11.97 -1.50 -3.77
C GLY A 132 11.03 -1.96 -4.87
N VAL A 133 10.86 -1.13 -5.88
CA VAL A 133 10.11 -1.45 -7.09
C VAL A 133 10.93 -1.10 -8.32
N GLY A 134 10.99 -2.02 -9.29
CA GLY A 134 11.79 -1.86 -10.49
C GLY A 134 11.47 -2.92 -11.54
N LEU A 135 12.41 -3.82 -11.83
CA LEU A 135 12.18 -4.95 -12.74
C LEU A 135 11.33 -6.06 -12.09
N GLN A 136 11.23 -6.04 -10.77
CA GLN A 136 10.31 -6.85 -9.99
C GLN A 136 9.37 -5.93 -9.23
N VAL A 137 8.15 -6.39 -8.92
CA VAL A 137 7.22 -5.63 -8.07
C VAL A 137 7.81 -5.49 -6.67
N HIS A 138 8.39 -6.55 -6.12
CA HIS A 138 9.11 -6.53 -4.86
C HIS A 138 10.60 -6.80 -5.09
N GLU A 139 11.43 -5.80 -4.84
CA GLU A 139 12.88 -5.94 -4.88
C GLU A 139 13.53 -5.16 -3.71
N LYS A 140 14.83 -5.31 -3.54
CA LYS A 140 15.56 -4.51 -2.55
C LYS A 140 15.70 -3.06 -3.01
N PRO A 141 15.78 -2.10 -2.05
CA PRO A 141 15.81 -2.27 -0.61
C PRO A 141 14.42 -2.47 -0.01
N SER A 142 14.33 -3.05 1.20
CA SER A 142 13.09 -3.14 1.98
C SER A 142 12.99 -1.99 2.98
N LEU A 143 11.79 -1.48 3.21
CA LEU A 143 11.43 -0.59 4.31
C LEU A 143 10.76 -1.40 5.43
N SER A 144 11.56 -2.14 6.18
CA SER A 144 11.12 -3.11 7.19
C SER A 144 12.11 -3.17 8.35
N GLU A 145 11.85 -3.97 9.37
CA GLU A 145 12.76 -4.20 10.50
C GLU A 145 14.18 -4.61 10.09
N VAL A 146 14.33 -5.24 8.92
CA VAL A 146 15.62 -5.68 8.37
C VAL A 146 16.07 -4.84 7.19
N GLY A 147 15.46 -3.67 6.99
CA GLY A 147 15.74 -2.76 5.88
C GLY A 147 17.17 -2.19 5.92
N GLY A 148 17.88 -2.31 4.80
CA GLY A 148 19.23 -1.78 4.62
C GLY A 148 19.27 -0.31 4.17
N GLU A 149 20.46 0.16 3.80
CA GLU A 149 20.70 1.53 3.34
C GLU A 149 20.01 1.82 2.00
N LEU A 150 19.42 3.00 1.91
CA LEU A 150 18.80 3.54 0.71
C LEU A 150 19.84 4.32 -0.10
N ALA A 151 20.11 3.90 -1.32
CA ALA A 151 21.00 4.61 -2.23
C ALA A 151 20.25 5.62 -3.11
N ALA A 152 20.94 6.65 -3.58
CA ALA A 152 20.40 7.54 -4.60
C ALA A 152 20.04 6.75 -5.87
N GLY A 153 18.84 6.96 -6.39
CA GLY A 153 18.29 6.24 -7.54
C GLY A 153 17.44 5.00 -7.18
N HIS A 154 17.41 4.57 -5.93
CA HIS A 154 16.40 3.59 -5.51
C HIS A 154 14.99 4.17 -5.64
N VAL A 155 14.06 3.36 -6.12
CA VAL A 155 12.63 3.64 -6.12
C VAL A 155 12.00 2.70 -5.10
N VAL A 156 11.25 3.25 -4.17
CA VAL A 156 10.62 2.47 -3.08
C VAL A 156 9.17 2.86 -2.89
N THR A 157 8.35 1.93 -2.45
CA THR A 157 6.99 2.21 -1.98
C THR A 157 7.00 2.70 -0.53
N VAL A 158 6.01 3.51 -0.15
CA VAL A 158 5.70 3.87 1.24
C VAL A 158 4.20 3.70 1.41
N GLU A 159 3.80 2.58 1.92
CA GLU A 159 2.43 2.06 1.87
C GLU A 159 1.93 1.51 3.22
N PRO A 160 2.03 2.30 4.30
CA PRO A 160 1.52 1.86 5.59
C PRO A 160 0.01 1.60 5.52
N GLY A 161 -0.47 0.62 6.29
CA GLY A 161 -1.88 0.22 6.36
C GLY A 161 -2.33 -0.19 7.76
N LEU A 162 -3.64 -0.10 8.02
CA LEU A 162 -4.29 -0.53 9.27
C LEU A 162 -5.50 -1.41 8.97
#